data_085201094bc5cddcbe0a6788fc2b8e00
#
_entry.id   085201094bc5cddcbe0a6788fc2b8e00
#
_cell.length_a   1.000
_cell.length_b   1.000
_cell.length_c   1.000
_cell.angle_alpha   90.00
_cell.angle_beta   90.00
_cell.angle_gamma   90.00
#
_symmetry.space_group_name_H-M   'P 1'
#
loop_
_entity.id
_entity.type
_entity.pdbx_description
1 polymer ?
#
loop_
_entity_poly.entity_id
_entity_poly.type
_entity_poly.pdbx_seq_one_letter_code
_entity_poly.pdbx_strand_id
1 'polypeptide(L)'
;ASVVVTGNAAEMEAADAIVLPGVGAFGSAMQQLGDKLEVIRDAVDNKKPLLGVCLGMQLLLDSSEESDIPGMGLIKGEVLRLPRGLKVPQMGWNSIELKREHPFMEGIASGSDLYFVHSYYTCPDDSKLIVASTDYGIDFPAIIASDSMVGTQFHPEKSGKVGLEMLKNFVEMIK
;
A
#
# COMPACT_ATOMS: atom_id res chain seq x y z
N ALA A 1 14.88 -13.19 -3.76
CA ALA A 1 15.29 -11.79 -3.79
C ALA A 1 16.27 -11.48 -2.65
N SER A 2 17.19 -10.57 -2.89
CA SER A 2 18.04 -9.98 -1.84
C SER A 2 17.37 -8.69 -1.36
N VAL A 3 17.30 -8.47 -0.05
CA VAL A 3 16.62 -7.30 0.52
C VAL A 3 17.66 -6.43 1.25
N VAL A 4 17.63 -5.13 0.97
CA VAL A 4 18.43 -4.11 1.67
C VAL A 4 17.46 -3.13 2.33
N VAL A 5 17.64 -2.86 3.61
CA VAL A 5 16.91 -1.80 4.32
C VAL A 5 17.77 -0.55 4.31
N THR A 6 17.31 0.47 3.62
CA THR A 6 18.12 1.67 3.40
C THR A 6 17.30 2.94 3.42
N GLY A 7 17.95 4.06 3.73
CA GLY A 7 17.48 5.41 3.49
C GLY A 7 18.39 6.16 2.50
N ASN A 8 19.29 5.44 1.81
CA ASN A 8 20.23 6.03 0.86
C ASN A 8 19.62 6.07 -0.55
N ALA A 9 19.56 7.25 -1.16
CA ALA A 9 18.99 7.47 -2.48
C ALA A 9 19.65 6.60 -3.56
N ALA A 10 20.98 6.51 -3.59
CA ALA A 10 21.70 5.74 -4.60
C ALA A 10 21.44 4.22 -4.51
N GLU A 11 21.25 3.69 -3.29
CA GLU A 11 20.85 2.29 -3.11
C GLU A 11 19.42 2.04 -3.56
N MET A 12 18.51 3.02 -3.35
CA MET A 12 17.13 2.93 -3.84
C MET A 12 17.08 2.99 -5.37
N GLU A 13 17.90 3.86 -5.98
CA GLU A 13 18.04 3.95 -7.45
C GLU A 13 18.57 2.66 -8.06
N ALA A 14 19.54 2.02 -7.39
CA ALA A 14 20.16 0.77 -7.85
C ALA A 14 19.28 -0.48 -7.67
N ALA A 15 18.26 -0.42 -6.81
CA ALA A 15 17.39 -1.55 -6.53
C ALA A 15 16.45 -1.87 -7.71
N ASP A 16 16.10 -3.14 -7.90
CA ASP A 16 15.16 -3.59 -8.94
C ASP A 16 13.70 -3.27 -8.59
N ALA A 17 13.39 -3.08 -7.31
CA ALA A 17 12.07 -2.70 -6.80
C ALA A 17 12.19 -1.95 -5.48
N ILE A 18 11.14 -1.21 -5.12
CA ILE A 18 11.06 -0.47 -3.86
C ILE A 18 9.89 -1.01 -3.03
N VAL A 19 10.13 -1.24 -1.75
CA VAL A 19 9.07 -1.48 -0.77
C VAL A 19 9.03 -0.30 0.20
N LEU A 20 7.88 0.33 0.31
CA LEU A 20 7.58 1.36 1.30
C LEU A 20 6.81 0.73 2.46
N PRO A 21 7.48 0.28 3.50
CA PRO A 21 6.79 -0.12 4.71
C PRO A 21 6.29 1.11 5.43
N GLY A 22 5.27 0.98 6.25
CA GLY A 22 4.82 2.15 7.00
C GLY A 22 4.07 1.83 8.27
N VAL A 23 4.58 2.37 9.35
CA VAL A 23 3.89 2.50 10.63
C VAL A 23 4.10 3.92 11.15
N GLY A 24 3.11 4.47 11.85
CA GLY A 24 3.18 5.83 12.39
C GLY A 24 2.24 6.80 11.68
N ALA A 25 2.54 8.09 11.78
CA ALA A 25 1.69 9.17 11.29
C ALA A 25 2.08 9.60 9.87
N PHE A 26 1.08 9.86 9.02
CA PHE A 26 1.20 10.24 7.61
C PHE A 26 2.15 11.43 7.41
N GLY A 27 1.91 12.56 8.10
CA GLY A 27 2.72 13.76 7.94
C GLY A 27 4.18 13.57 8.35
N SER A 28 4.43 12.82 9.43
CA SER A 28 5.80 12.51 9.87
C SER A 28 6.52 11.64 8.83
N ALA A 29 5.83 10.67 8.24
CA ALA A 29 6.41 9.81 7.21
C ALA A 29 6.76 10.60 5.94
N MET A 30 5.88 11.50 5.49
CA MET A 30 6.15 12.39 4.35
C MET A 30 7.35 13.31 4.60
N GLN A 31 7.48 13.87 5.81
CA GLN A 31 8.65 14.68 6.17
C GLN A 31 9.95 13.88 6.17
N GLN A 32 9.92 12.62 6.65
CA GLN A 32 11.09 11.73 6.68
C GLN A 32 11.53 11.27 5.29
N LEU A 33 10.60 11.19 4.33
CA LEU A 33 10.96 10.89 2.94
C LEU A 33 11.86 12.00 2.36
N GLY A 34 11.52 13.26 2.60
CA GLY A 34 12.36 14.41 2.19
C GLY A 34 12.77 14.31 0.71
N ASP A 35 14.09 14.34 0.47
CA ASP A 35 14.71 14.23 -0.85
C ASP A 35 14.50 12.87 -1.54
N LYS A 36 14.20 11.80 -0.79
CA LYS A 36 13.91 10.47 -1.35
C LYS A 36 12.61 10.42 -2.13
N LEU A 37 11.73 11.42 -1.94
CA LEU A 37 10.48 11.51 -2.69
C LEU A 37 10.72 11.58 -4.20
N GLU A 38 11.70 12.36 -4.64
CA GLU A 38 12.06 12.48 -6.07
C GLU A 38 12.60 11.14 -6.61
N VAL A 39 13.44 10.46 -5.84
CA VAL A 39 13.95 9.12 -6.21
C VAL A 39 12.81 8.11 -6.40
N ILE A 40 11.80 8.16 -5.53
CA ILE A 40 10.63 7.28 -5.65
C ILE A 40 9.79 7.64 -6.89
N ARG A 41 9.59 8.93 -7.15
CA ARG A 41 8.87 9.41 -8.35
C ARG A 41 9.57 8.96 -9.63
N ASP A 42 10.88 9.20 -9.72
CA ASP A 42 11.68 8.78 -10.87
C ASP A 42 11.63 7.26 -11.07
N ALA A 43 11.66 6.49 -9.98
CA ALA A 43 11.53 5.03 -10.03
C ALA A 43 10.17 4.61 -10.60
N VAL A 44 9.07 5.24 -10.16
CA VAL A 44 7.72 4.95 -10.66
C VAL A 44 7.56 5.36 -12.13
N ASP A 45 8.07 6.53 -12.52
CA ASP A 45 8.05 7.00 -13.92
C ASP A 45 8.81 6.05 -14.84
N ASN A 46 9.88 5.44 -14.33
CA ASN A 46 10.64 4.40 -15.03
C ASN A 46 10.06 2.98 -14.88
N LYS A 47 8.81 2.86 -14.38
CA LYS A 47 8.09 1.59 -14.21
C LYS A 47 8.77 0.60 -13.26
N LYS A 48 9.61 1.08 -12.36
CA LYS A 48 10.18 0.25 -11.30
C LYS A 48 9.07 -0.21 -10.36
N PRO A 49 8.94 -1.52 -10.07
CA PRO A 49 7.93 -2.02 -9.16
C PRO A 49 8.03 -1.39 -7.77
N LEU A 50 6.88 -0.93 -7.25
CA LEU A 50 6.76 -0.33 -5.94
C LEU A 50 5.62 -0.99 -5.16
N LEU A 51 5.92 -1.45 -3.94
CA LEU A 51 4.93 -1.97 -3.00
C LEU A 51 4.81 -1.03 -1.79
N GLY A 52 3.64 -0.43 -1.60
CA GLY A 52 3.29 0.33 -0.40
C GLY A 52 2.52 -0.55 0.59
N VAL A 53 3.01 -0.69 1.83
CA VAL A 53 2.35 -1.49 2.88
C VAL A 53 1.77 -0.58 3.94
N CYS A 54 0.47 -0.68 4.20
CA CYS A 54 -0.28 0.07 5.20
C CYS A 54 -0.11 1.58 5.02
N LEU A 55 0.64 2.27 5.89
CA LEU A 55 0.97 3.68 5.70
C LEU A 55 1.67 3.92 4.35
N GLY A 56 2.55 3.03 3.92
CA GLY A 56 3.21 3.13 2.61
C GLY A 56 2.22 3.18 1.43
N MET A 57 1.10 2.45 1.49
CA MET A 57 0.00 2.58 0.51
C MET A 57 -0.67 3.96 0.60
N GLN A 58 -0.93 4.44 1.81
CA GLN A 58 -1.59 5.72 2.02
C GLN A 58 -0.75 6.89 1.49
N LEU A 59 0.58 6.85 1.66
CA LEU A 59 1.51 7.88 1.18
C LEU A 59 1.47 8.07 -0.34
N LEU A 60 1.02 7.07 -1.11
CA LEU A 60 0.91 7.16 -2.58
C LEU A 60 -0.13 8.19 -3.04
N LEU A 61 -1.13 8.51 -2.20
CA LEU A 61 -2.25 9.39 -2.53
C LEU A 61 -1.88 10.89 -2.42
N ASP A 62 -2.82 11.76 -2.80
CA ASP A 62 -2.60 13.23 -2.80
C ASP A 62 -2.63 13.82 -1.39
N SER A 63 -3.52 13.34 -0.51
CA SER A 63 -3.79 13.96 0.80
C SER A 63 -4.28 12.96 1.84
N SER A 64 -4.31 13.38 3.09
CA SER A 64 -4.84 12.59 4.20
C SER A 64 -5.55 13.47 5.22
N GLU A 65 -6.69 13.00 5.74
CA GLU A 65 -7.36 13.63 6.90
C GLU A 65 -6.49 13.62 8.18
N GLU A 66 -5.41 12.84 8.21
CA GLU A 66 -4.50 12.78 9.35
C GLU A 66 -3.55 14.00 9.42
N SER A 67 -3.30 14.67 8.29
CA SER A 67 -2.26 15.71 8.20
C SER A 67 -2.51 16.69 7.07
N ASP A 68 -2.15 17.95 7.28
CA ASP A 68 -2.14 18.99 6.24
C ASP A 68 -0.96 18.85 5.26
N ILE A 69 -0.02 17.93 5.54
CA ILE A 69 1.11 17.65 4.65
C ILE A 69 0.60 16.80 3.48
N PRO A 70 0.83 17.23 2.21
CA PRO A 70 0.40 16.46 1.06
C PRO A 70 1.13 15.12 0.98
N GLY A 71 0.48 14.13 0.35
CA GLY A 71 1.08 12.85 0.02
C GLY A 71 1.99 12.91 -1.21
N MET A 72 2.38 11.77 -1.73
CA MET A 72 3.25 11.69 -2.91
C MET A 72 2.55 12.11 -4.20
N GLY A 73 1.21 12.02 -4.28
CA GLY A 73 0.44 12.35 -5.47
C GLY A 73 0.69 11.41 -6.66
N LEU A 74 1.14 10.18 -6.39
CA LEU A 74 1.36 9.15 -7.40
C LEU A 74 0.06 8.47 -7.82
N ILE A 75 -0.93 8.46 -6.93
CA ILE A 75 -2.30 7.99 -7.17
C ILE A 75 -3.25 9.10 -6.74
N LYS A 76 -4.16 9.50 -7.63
CA LYS A 76 -5.18 10.51 -7.32
C LYS A 76 -6.19 9.98 -6.30
N GLY A 77 -6.48 10.79 -5.31
CA GLY A 77 -7.41 10.46 -4.24
C GLY A 77 -6.92 10.90 -2.87
N GLU A 78 -7.65 10.51 -1.86
CA GLU A 78 -7.43 10.93 -0.48
C GLU A 78 -7.43 9.76 0.50
N VAL A 79 -6.85 9.99 1.66
CA VAL A 79 -6.85 9.05 2.79
C VAL A 79 -7.81 9.56 3.85
N LEU A 80 -8.84 8.79 4.13
CA LEU A 80 -9.93 9.15 5.04
C LEU A 80 -9.82 8.38 6.36
N ARG A 81 -10.33 8.97 7.42
CA ARG A 81 -10.45 8.30 8.71
C ARG A 81 -11.63 7.31 8.70
N LEU A 82 -11.44 6.15 9.34
CA LEU A 82 -12.55 5.23 9.59
C LEU A 82 -13.68 5.93 10.35
N PRO A 83 -14.96 5.71 9.96
CA PRO A 83 -16.11 6.42 10.49
C PRO A 83 -16.26 6.33 12.00
N ARG A 84 -16.89 7.34 12.59
CA ARG A 84 -17.31 7.31 13.99
C ARG A 84 -18.30 6.15 14.22
N GLY A 85 -18.19 5.49 15.37
CA GLY A 85 -19.04 4.35 15.72
C GLY A 85 -18.37 2.99 15.47
N LEU A 86 -17.33 2.94 14.66
CA LEU A 86 -16.47 1.76 14.55
C LEU A 86 -15.38 1.79 15.62
N LYS A 87 -14.89 0.60 15.99
CA LYS A 87 -13.69 0.51 16.82
C LYS A 87 -12.46 0.90 15.98
N VAL A 88 -11.79 1.98 16.40
CA VAL A 88 -10.60 2.50 15.72
C VAL A 88 -9.41 2.45 16.69
N PRO A 89 -8.25 1.90 16.26
CA PRO A 89 -7.97 1.32 14.94
C PRO A 89 -8.74 0.01 14.70
N GLN A 90 -9.03 -0.30 13.42
CA GLN A 90 -9.28 -1.68 13.02
C GLN A 90 -8.02 -2.48 13.33
N MET A 91 -8.15 -3.57 14.07
CA MET A 91 -7.02 -4.43 14.44
C MET A 91 -7.47 -5.88 14.45
N GLY A 92 -6.86 -6.70 13.60
CA GLY A 92 -7.15 -8.12 13.51
C GLY A 92 -7.28 -8.63 12.09
N TRP A 93 -7.72 -9.87 11.99
CA TRP A 93 -7.97 -10.56 10.72
C TRP A 93 -9.29 -10.13 10.12
N ASN A 94 -9.29 -9.92 8.80
CA ASN A 94 -10.49 -9.63 8.04
C ASN A 94 -10.34 -10.18 6.63
N SER A 95 -11.46 -10.60 6.04
CA SER A 95 -11.48 -11.16 4.70
C SER A 95 -11.48 -10.07 3.64
N ILE A 96 -10.90 -10.38 2.47
CA ILE A 96 -10.92 -9.51 1.30
C ILE A 96 -11.86 -10.04 0.23
N GLU A 97 -12.45 -9.13 -0.54
CA GLU A 97 -13.22 -9.42 -1.74
C GLU A 97 -12.45 -8.97 -2.98
N LEU A 98 -12.14 -9.89 -3.88
CA LEU A 98 -11.51 -9.57 -5.15
C LEU A 98 -12.46 -8.78 -6.04
N LYS A 99 -11.99 -7.65 -6.59
CA LYS A 99 -12.75 -6.80 -7.53
C LYS A 99 -12.25 -6.96 -8.97
N ARG A 100 -10.98 -7.30 -9.16
CA ARG A 100 -10.39 -7.63 -10.48
C ARG A 100 -9.18 -8.53 -10.34
N GLU A 101 -8.82 -9.19 -11.43
CA GLU A 101 -7.58 -9.96 -11.52
C GLU A 101 -6.35 -9.03 -11.51
N HIS A 102 -5.29 -9.48 -10.86
CA HIS A 102 -4.00 -8.81 -10.83
C HIS A 102 -2.90 -9.81 -10.49
N PRO A 103 -1.69 -9.73 -11.10
CA PRO A 103 -0.59 -10.68 -10.83
C PRO A 103 -0.23 -10.81 -9.35
N PHE A 104 -0.30 -9.72 -8.58
CA PHE A 104 -0.08 -9.74 -7.13
C PHE A 104 -1.01 -10.69 -6.38
N MET A 105 -2.18 -11.00 -6.96
CA MET A 105 -3.21 -11.86 -6.38
C MET A 105 -3.22 -13.27 -6.98
N GLU A 106 -2.23 -13.64 -7.78
CA GLU A 106 -2.17 -14.97 -8.38
C GLU A 106 -2.17 -16.06 -7.30
N GLY A 107 -3.08 -17.05 -7.44
CA GLY A 107 -3.26 -18.13 -6.48
C GLY A 107 -3.98 -17.74 -5.17
N ILE A 108 -4.41 -16.48 -5.00
CA ILE A 108 -5.11 -16.01 -3.81
C ILE A 108 -6.61 -15.95 -4.08
N ALA A 109 -7.39 -16.66 -3.26
CA ALA A 109 -8.84 -16.68 -3.39
C ALA A 109 -9.50 -15.46 -2.74
N SER A 110 -10.63 -15.01 -3.33
CA SER A 110 -11.54 -14.09 -2.65
C SER A 110 -12.07 -14.74 -1.36
N GLY A 111 -12.21 -13.96 -0.29
CA GLY A 111 -12.53 -14.48 1.04
C GLY A 111 -11.30 -14.84 1.88
N SER A 112 -10.09 -14.68 1.37
CA SER A 112 -8.87 -14.88 2.16
C SER A 112 -8.77 -13.88 3.30
N ASP A 113 -8.40 -14.38 4.49
CA ASP A 113 -8.20 -13.55 5.69
C ASP A 113 -6.78 -12.98 5.73
N LEU A 114 -6.68 -11.67 6.02
CA LEU A 114 -5.45 -10.91 6.11
C LEU A 114 -5.45 -10.05 7.38
N TYR A 115 -4.28 -9.66 7.86
CA TYR A 115 -4.12 -8.93 9.11
C TYR A 115 -4.08 -7.42 8.88
N PHE A 116 -5.06 -6.71 9.45
CA PHE A 116 -5.19 -5.25 9.39
C PHE A 116 -4.84 -4.61 10.74
N VAL A 117 -4.21 -3.45 10.70
CA VAL A 117 -4.04 -2.54 11.84
C VAL A 117 -3.91 -1.11 11.34
N HIS A 118 -5.03 -0.37 11.28
CA HIS A 118 -5.04 1.00 10.76
C HIS A 118 -6.25 1.80 11.26
N SER A 119 -6.15 3.12 11.21
CA SER A 119 -7.21 4.07 11.56
C SER A 119 -7.74 4.85 10.36
N TYR A 120 -6.99 4.83 9.26
CA TYR A 120 -7.26 5.54 8.01
C TYR A 120 -7.24 4.55 6.85
N TYR A 121 -7.97 4.83 5.78
CA TYR A 121 -8.06 4.01 4.58
C TYR A 121 -7.97 4.87 3.32
N THR A 122 -7.54 4.29 2.22
CA THR A 122 -7.41 4.98 0.94
C THR A 122 -8.74 5.07 0.20
N CYS A 123 -8.98 6.22 -0.46
CA CYS A 123 -10.11 6.46 -1.34
C CYS A 123 -9.58 6.99 -2.68
N PRO A 124 -9.16 6.13 -3.62
CA PRO A 124 -8.70 6.56 -4.92
C PRO A 124 -9.86 7.09 -5.77
N ASP A 125 -9.61 8.16 -6.55
CA ASP A 125 -10.62 8.77 -7.45
C ASP A 125 -11.06 7.79 -8.55
N ASP A 126 -10.14 6.96 -9.05
CA ASP A 126 -10.44 5.92 -10.04
C ASP A 126 -10.64 4.57 -9.36
N SER A 127 -11.89 4.12 -9.29
CA SER A 127 -12.26 2.82 -8.73
C SER A 127 -11.63 1.62 -9.47
N LYS A 128 -11.18 1.78 -10.72
CA LYS A 128 -10.48 0.74 -11.48
C LYS A 128 -9.13 0.35 -10.86
N LEU A 129 -8.56 1.22 -10.02
CA LEU A 129 -7.33 0.92 -9.30
C LEU A 129 -7.54 -0.09 -8.16
N ILE A 130 -8.79 -0.29 -7.71
CA ILE A 130 -9.11 -1.21 -6.62
C ILE A 130 -9.00 -2.64 -7.14
N VAL A 131 -8.07 -3.41 -6.57
CA VAL A 131 -7.88 -4.83 -6.87
C VAL A 131 -8.72 -5.70 -5.93
N ALA A 132 -8.75 -5.33 -4.65
CA ALA A 132 -9.56 -5.99 -3.64
C ALA A 132 -10.06 -4.98 -2.61
N SER A 133 -11.24 -5.23 -2.05
CA SER A 133 -11.79 -4.47 -0.93
C SER A 133 -11.99 -5.34 0.31
N THR A 134 -12.32 -4.71 1.42
CA THR A 134 -12.71 -5.37 2.66
C THR A 134 -13.82 -4.57 3.33
N ASP A 135 -14.71 -5.25 4.06
CA ASP A 135 -15.77 -4.62 4.85
C ASP A 135 -15.37 -4.52 6.32
N TYR A 136 -15.45 -3.32 6.85
CA TYR A 136 -15.35 -3.05 8.29
C TYR A 136 -16.39 -2.01 8.70
N GLY A 137 -17.66 -2.34 8.47
CA GLY A 137 -18.79 -1.42 8.61
C GLY A 137 -18.89 -0.39 7.48
N ILE A 138 -17.89 -0.30 6.66
CA ILE A 138 -17.83 0.32 5.34
C ILE A 138 -16.97 -0.56 4.44
N ASP A 139 -17.26 -0.57 3.13
CA ASP A 139 -16.39 -1.20 2.13
C ASP A 139 -15.28 -0.21 1.75
N PHE A 140 -14.02 -0.63 1.82
CA PHE A 140 -12.86 0.19 1.45
C PHE A 140 -11.77 -0.64 0.77
N PRO A 141 -10.87 -0.02 -0.01
CA PRO A 141 -9.79 -0.71 -0.70
C PRO A 141 -8.83 -1.41 0.27
N ALA A 142 -8.71 -2.73 0.16
CA ALA A 142 -7.68 -3.51 0.81
C ALA A 142 -6.39 -3.54 -0.03
N ILE A 143 -6.55 -3.51 -1.37
CA ILE A 143 -5.45 -3.48 -2.35
C ILE A 143 -5.81 -2.50 -3.46
N ILE A 144 -4.89 -1.59 -3.76
CA ILE A 144 -4.92 -0.76 -4.98
C ILE A 144 -3.69 -1.08 -5.84
N ALA A 145 -3.85 -0.98 -7.16
CA ALA A 145 -2.71 -1.14 -8.07
C ALA A 145 -2.87 -0.27 -9.31
N SER A 146 -1.76 0.34 -9.73
CA SER A 146 -1.64 1.14 -10.94
C SER A 146 -0.26 0.91 -11.56
N ASP A 147 -0.22 0.53 -12.84
CA ASP A 147 1.02 0.24 -13.58
C ASP A 147 1.97 -0.69 -12.79
N SER A 148 3.07 -0.12 -12.31
CA SER A 148 4.09 -0.83 -11.52
C SER A 148 3.90 -0.70 -10.01
N MET A 149 2.85 0.00 -9.55
CA MET A 149 2.60 0.24 -8.12
C MET A 149 1.53 -0.71 -7.58
N VAL A 150 1.79 -1.26 -6.40
CA VAL A 150 0.82 -2.01 -5.60
C VAL A 150 0.79 -1.42 -4.20
N GLY A 151 -0.39 -1.21 -3.64
CA GLY A 151 -0.58 -0.81 -2.25
C GLY A 151 -1.46 -1.82 -1.52
N THR A 152 -1.10 -2.19 -0.28
CA THR A 152 -1.89 -3.02 0.61
C THR A 152 -2.21 -2.29 1.90
N GLN A 153 -3.49 -2.28 2.34
CA GLN A 153 -3.87 -1.71 3.63
C GLN A 153 -3.55 -2.64 4.79
N PHE A 154 -3.58 -3.94 4.55
CA PHE A 154 -3.15 -4.96 5.49
C PHE A 154 -1.62 -5.13 5.47
N HIS A 155 -1.13 -5.90 6.42
CA HIS A 155 0.28 -6.27 6.53
C HIS A 155 0.51 -7.68 5.97
N PRO A 156 0.99 -7.83 4.72
CA PRO A 156 1.24 -9.16 4.15
C PRO A 156 2.24 -9.96 4.98
N GLU A 157 3.25 -9.31 5.57
CA GLU A 157 4.25 -9.96 6.43
C GLU A 157 3.65 -10.53 7.73
N LYS A 158 2.43 -10.11 8.11
CA LYS A 158 1.68 -10.60 9.28
C LYS A 158 0.49 -11.47 8.90
N SER A 159 0.26 -11.69 7.61
CA SER A 159 -0.92 -12.36 7.07
C SER A 159 -0.67 -13.85 6.74
N GLY A 160 0.28 -14.48 7.43
CA GLY A 160 0.53 -15.91 7.32
C GLY A 160 0.95 -16.35 5.91
N LYS A 161 0.50 -17.53 5.50
CA LYS A 161 0.88 -18.10 4.19
C LYS A 161 0.34 -17.29 3.01
N VAL A 162 -0.86 -16.76 3.14
CA VAL A 162 -1.49 -15.95 2.08
C VAL A 162 -0.67 -14.68 1.84
N GLY A 163 -0.30 -13.96 2.90
CA GLY A 163 0.52 -12.77 2.77
C GLY A 163 1.92 -13.07 2.20
N LEU A 164 2.52 -14.19 2.57
CA LEU A 164 3.82 -14.61 2.02
C LEU A 164 3.72 -14.95 0.52
N GLU A 165 2.64 -15.57 0.07
CA GLU A 165 2.42 -15.83 -1.37
C GLU A 165 2.24 -14.52 -2.14
N MET A 166 1.52 -13.52 -1.58
CA MET A 166 1.42 -12.19 -2.18
C MET A 166 2.80 -11.52 -2.31
N LEU A 167 3.65 -11.60 -1.28
CA LEU A 167 5.01 -11.05 -1.35
C LEU A 167 5.86 -11.77 -2.40
N LYS A 168 5.70 -13.08 -2.56
CA LYS A 168 6.34 -13.86 -3.62
C LYS A 168 5.85 -13.42 -5.00
N ASN A 169 4.54 -13.25 -5.19
CA ASN A 169 3.97 -12.71 -6.42
C ASN A 169 4.55 -11.34 -6.76
N PHE A 170 4.72 -10.44 -5.76
CA PHE A 170 5.38 -9.16 -5.99
C PHE A 170 6.81 -9.33 -6.49
N VAL A 171 7.59 -10.25 -5.91
CA VAL A 171 8.95 -10.53 -6.39
C VAL A 171 8.95 -11.06 -7.83
N GLU A 172 7.94 -11.83 -8.22
CA GLU A 172 7.80 -12.34 -9.59
C GLU A 172 7.40 -11.24 -10.59
N MET A 173 6.82 -10.14 -10.13
CA MET A 173 6.56 -8.95 -10.96
C MET A 173 7.82 -8.11 -11.25
N ILE A 174 8.96 -8.36 -10.59
CA ILE A 174 10.23 -7.64 -10.76
C ILE A 174 11.02 -8.21 -11.95
N LYS A 175 10.40 -8.48 -13.06
CA LYS A 175 11.08 -9.10 -14.23
C LYS A 175 11.33 -8.11 -15.35
#